data_f05dda8b0c35611d709b120295566f4e
#
_entry.id   f05dda8b0c35611d709b120295566f4e
#
_cell.length_a   1.000
_cell.length_b   1.000
_cell.length_c   1.000
_cell.angle_alpha   90.00
_cell.angle_beta   90.00
_cell.angle_gamma   90.00
#
_symmetry.space_group_name_H-M   'P 1'
#
loop_
_entity.id
_entity.type
_entity.pdbx_description
1 polymer ?
#
loop_
_entity_poly.entity_id
_entity_poly.type
_entity_poly.pdbx_seq_one_letter_code
_entity_poly.pdbx_strand_id
1 'polypeptide(L)'
;MKKYGLIGYPLGHSFSKNFFNEKFHSESIDAEYVNFEIPSIKELPGVLLENHDLAGLNVTIPYKEQVIPYLDELDSDAAAIGAVNVIKIIRPAKGKIKLVGYNSDIMGFTQSIEPLLEPQHKKALILGTGGASKAIYHGLKKLGMEARFVSRTPREGMFTYEDLTPAVMDEYKVIINCTPVGMYPRANEYPNIPYECLTPNHLLYDLLYNPDTTLFMKKGADKGAITKNG
;
A
#
# COMPACT_ATOMS: atom_id res chain seq x y z
N MET A 1 18.26 22.71 -8.21
CA MET A 1 18.03 21.29 -7.85
C MET A 1 16.65 21.18 -7.18
N LYS A 2 15.80 20.25 -7.60
CA LYS A 2 14.49 20.01 -6.97
C LYS A 2 14.68 19.04 -5.82
N LYS A 3 13.92 19.24 -4.75
CA LYS A 3 13.88 18.32 -3.61
C LYS A 3 12.59 17.51 -3.62
N TYR A 4 12.70 16.22 -3.33
CA TYR A 4 11.61 15.30 -3.07
C TYR A 4 11.85 14.60 -1.74
N GLY A 5 10.86 13.98 -1.16
CA GLY A 5 11.10 13.29 0.10
C GLY A 5 10.01 12.33 0.52
N LEU A 6 10.26 11.68 1.65
CA LEU A 6 9.32 10.79 2.33
C LEU A 6 9.00 11.36 3.69
N ILE A 7 7.72 11.51 4.01
CA ILE A 7 7.25 11.75 5.38
C ILE A 7 6.68 10.49 6.00
N GLY A 8 7.04 10.24 7.24
CA GLY A 8 6.59 9.08 8.03
C GLY A 8 7.22 9.07 9.40
N TYR A 9 6.88 8.06 10.23
CA TYR A 9 7.49 7.87 11.53
C TYR A 9 7.25 6.44 12.07
N PRO A 10 8.30 5.70 12.51
CA PRO A 10 9.72 5.95 12.22
C PRO A 10 10.09 5.62 10.77
N LEU A 11 11.18 6.20 10.25
CA LEU A 11 11.68 5.97 8.88
C LEU A 11 12.99 5.17 8.83
N GLY A 12 13.43 4.56 9.92
CA GLY A 12 14.76 3.98 10.17
C GLY A 12 15.46 3.25 9.00
N HIS A 13 14.73 2.59 8.10
CA HIS A 13 15.28 1.92 6.90
C HIS A 13 14.41 2.20 5.67
N SER A 14 14.39 3.46 5.23
CA SER A 14 13.67 3.83 4.01
C SER A 14 14.44 3.39 2.77
N PHE A 15 13.91 2.40 2.07
CA PHE A 15 14.37 2.00 0.73
C PHE A 15 14.30 3.17 -0.27
N SER A 16 13.26 3.98 -0.19
CA SER A 16 12.97 5.05 -1.16
C SER A 16 14.09 6.06 -1.31
N LYS A 17 14.75 6.48 -0.20
CA LYS A 17 15.82 7.47 -0.25
C LYS A 17 16.99 7.01 -1.14
N ASN A 18 17.47 5.81 -0.93
CA ASN A 18 18.59 5.27 -1.70
C ASN A 18 18.18 5.04 -3.14
N PHE A 19 17.05 4.39 -3.36
CA PHE A 19 16.51 4.11 -4.70
C PHE A 19 16.36 5.36 -5.56
N PHE A 20 15.69 6.40 -5.05
CA PHE A 20 15.47 7.61 -5.85
C PHE A 20 16.75 8.42 -6.07
N ASN A 21 17.66 8.49 -5.09
CA ASN A 21 18.93 9.19 -5.31
C ASN A 21 19.83 8.47 -6.33
N GLU A 22 19.88 7.13 -6.30
CA GLU A 22 20.58 6.35 -7.34
C GLU A 22 19.93 6.55 -8.71
N LYS A 23 18.60 6.54 -8.80
CA LYS A 23 17.85 6.81 -10.03
C LYS A 23 18.13 8.22 -10.54
N PHE A 24 18.06 9.25 -9.71
CA PHE A 24 18.36 10.62 -10.10
C PHE A 24 19.78 10.76 -10.63
N HIS A 25 20.74 10.12 -9.98
CA HIS A 25 22.12 10.11 -10.43
C HIS A 25 22.29 9.41 -11.79
N SER A 26 21.75 8.19 -11.94
CA SER A 26 21.88 7.39 -13.16
C SER A 26 21.21 8.02 -14.39
N GLU A 27 20.07 8.73 -14.16
CA GLU A 27 19.30 9.39 -15.21
C GLU A 27 19.68 10.88 -15.38
N SER A 28 20.72 11.36 -14.66
CA SER A 28 21.17 12.77 -14.69
C SER A 28 20.04 13.77 -14.39
N ILE A 29 19.15 13.41 -13.46
CA ILE A 29 18.06 14.27 -13.00
C ILE A 29 18.61 15.19 -11.88
N ASP A 30 18.49 16.52 -12.06
CA ASP A 30 18.89 17.51 -11.05
C ASP A 30 17.89 17.55 -9.89
N ALA A 31 17.91 16.52 -9.04
CA ALA A 31 17.04 16.34 -7.91
C ALA A 31 17.69 15.58 -6.75
N GLU A 32 17.17 15.79 -5.55
CA GLU A 32 17.54 15.10 -4.33
C GLU A 32 16.31 14.49 -3.67
N TYR A 33 16.47 13.30 -3.05
CA TYR A 33 15.44 12.67 -2.24
C TYR A 33 15.88 12.53 -0.79
N VAL A 34 15.06 13.05 0.15
CA VAL A 34 15.36 13.09 1.58
C VAL A 34 14.26 12.46 2.43
N ASN A 35 14.60 12.01 3.64
CA ASN A 35 13.63 11.55 4.61
C ASN A 35 13.28 12.69 5.58
N PHE A 36 11.99 12.96 5.73
CA PHE A 36 11.44 13.84 6.76
C PHE A 36 10.76 12.97 7.81
N GLU A 37 11.56 12.51 8.77
CA GLU A 37 11.07 11.74 9.91
C GLU A 37 10.47 12.68 10.94
N ILE A 38 9.15 12.86 10.90
CA ILE A 38 8.43 13.79 11.77
C ILE A 38 7.57 13.01 12.79
N PRO A 39 7.72 13.23 14.10
CA PRO A 39 6.94 12.56 15.13
C PRO A 39 5.43 12.86 15.07
N SER A 40 5.04 13.96 14.44
CA SER A 40 3.64 14.35 14.27
C SER A 40 3.40 14.97 12.89
N ILE A 41 2.27 14.66 12.27
CA ILE A 41 1.85 15.29 11.00
C ILE A 41 1.69 16.82 11.13
N LYS A 42 1.50 17.33 12.34
CA LYS A 42 1.43 18.78 12.63
C LYS A 42 2.71 19.52 12.27
N GLU A 43 3.82 18.82 12.09
CA GLU A 43 5.11 19.39 11.67
C GLU A 43 5.23 19.59 10.15
N LEU A 44 4.31 19.02 9.36
CA LEU A 44 4.31 19.17 7.89
C LEU A 44 4.38 20.64 7.43
N PRO A 45 3.64 21.60 8.00
CA PRO A 45 3.77 23.02 7.61
C PRO A 45 5.20 23.56 7.80
N GLY A 46 5.90 23.17 8.87
CA GLY A 46 7.30 23.52 9.12
C GLY A 46 8.23 22.98 8.03
N VAL A 47 8.08 21.68 7.67
CA VAL A 47 8.83 21.04 6.58
C VAL A 47 8.65 21.82 5.26
N LEU A 48 7.42 22.25 4.94
CA LEU A 48 7.12 23.01 3.72
C LEU A 48 7.73 24.42 3.72
N LEU A 49 7.81 25.06 4.90
CA LEU A 49 8.36 26.41 5.07
C LEU A 49 9.89 26.41 5.01
N GLU A 50 10.54 25.39 5.58
CA GLU A 50 12.00 25.27 5.62
C GLU A 50 12.60 24.76 4.29
N ASN A 51 11.79 24.12 3.44
CA ASN A 51 12.26 23.53 2.18
C ASN A 51 11.53 24.15 0.98
N HIS A 52 11.99 25.33 0.56
CA HIS A 52 11.39 26.07 -0.57
C HIS A 52 11.57 25.39 -1.92
N ASP A 53 12.55 24.51 -2.07
CA ASP A 53 12.85 23.70 -3.25
C ASP A 53 12.09 22.35 -3.29
N LEU A 54 11.32 22.03 -2.24
CA LEU A 54 10.53 20.80 -2.16
C LEU A 54 9.40 20.81 -3.18
N ALA A 55 9.42 19.85 -4.11
CA ALA A 55 8.49 19.72 -5.23
C ALA A 55 7.45 18.61 -5.03
N GLY A 56 7.71 17.65 -4.16
CA GLY A 56 6.79 16.56 -3.85
C GLY A 56 7.22 15.72 -2.67
N LEU A 57 6.26 15.01 -2.09
CA LEU A 57 6.47 14.10 -0.97
C LEU A 57 5.78 12.77 -1.22
N ASN A 58 6.46 11.69 -0.89
CA ASN A 58 5.78 10.45 -0.56
C ASN A 58 5.31 10.49 0.91
N VAL A 59 4.23 9.80 1.19
CA VAL A 59 3.63 9.68 2.52
C VAL A 59 3.52 8.22 2.90
N THR A 60 4.09 7.86 4.06
CA THR A 60 3.98 6.50 4.58
C THR A 60 3.36 6.49 5.98
N ILE A 61 3.34 5.33 6.61
CA ILE A 61 2.84 5.12 7.98
C ILE A 61 3.47 6.12 8.93
N PRO A 62 2.67 6.74 9.84
CA PRO A 62 1.23 6.56 10.03
C PRO A 62 0.35 7.61 9.32
N TYR A 63 0.89 8.38 8.37
CA TYR A 63 0.32 9.66 7.93
C TYR A 63 -0.56 9.61 6.67
N LYS A 64 -0.72 8.46 6.00
CA LYS A 64 -1.48 8.37 4.74
C LYS A 64 -2.93 8.90 4.83
N GLU A 65 -3.58 8.75 5.99
CA GLU A 65 -4.92 9.30 6.24
C GLU A 65 -4.85 10.66 6.94
N GLN A 66 -3.91 10.83 7.87
CA GLN A 66 -3.79 12.03 8.71
C GLN A 66 -3.35 13.27 7.92
N VAL A 67 -2.74 13.10 6.75
CA VAL A 67 -2.26 14.21 5.92
C VAL A 67 -3.38 14.90 5.16
N ILE A 68 -4.52 14.23 4.94
CA ILE A 68 -5.64 14.74 4.12
C ILE A 68 -6.11 16.14 4.55
N PRO A 69 -6.29 16.46 5.85
CA PRO A 69 -6.71 17.80 6.27
C PRO A 69 -5.72 18.92 5.94
N TYR A 70 -4.49 18.61 5.55
CA TYR A 70 -3.44 19.56 5.18
C TYR A 70 -3.37 19.83 3.67
N LEU A 71 -4.16 19.11 2.87
CA LEU A 71 -4.14 19.18 1.42
C LEU A 71 -5.24 20.10 0.89
N ASP A 72 -4.96 20.83 -0.19
CA ASP A 72 -5.93 21.69 -0.86
C ASP A 72 -6.85 20.92 -1.80
N GLU A 73 -6.35 19.82 -2.40
CA GLU A 73 -7.10 18.97 -3.32
C GLU A 73 -6.67 17.50 -3.17
N LEU A 74 -7.59 16.61 -3.49
CA LEU A 74 -7.35 15.18 -3.69
C LEU A 74 -7.71 14.80 -5.11
N ASP A 75 -6.93 13.92 -5.71
CA ASP A 75 -7.36 13.26 -6.94
C ASP A 75 -8.51 12.28 -6.65
N SER A 76 -9.20 11.84 -7.69
CA SER A 76 -10.40 11.00 -7.55
C SER A 76 -10.13 9.68 -6.82
N ASP A 77 -8.98 9.07 -7.05
CA ASP A 77 -8.60 7.80 -6.42
C ASP A 77 -8.25 8.01 -4.94
N ALA A 78 -7.42 9.01 -4.64
CA ALA A 78 -7.07 9.35 -3.26
C ALA A 78 -8.31 9.73 -2.43
N ALA A 79 -9.26 10.47 -3.03
CA ALA A 79 -10.52 10.82 -2.40
C ALA A 79 -11.40 9.58 -2.11
N ALA A 80 -11.53 8.68 -3.08
CA ALA A 80 -12.33 7.45 -2.95
C ALA A 80 -11.72 6.48 -1.92
N ILE A 81 -10.38 6.38 -1.85
CA ILE A 81 -9.65 5.53 -0.93
C ILE A 81 -9.64 6.13 0.49
N GLY A 82 -9.66 7.46 0.61
CA GLY A 82 -9.47 8.17 1.88
C GLY A 82 -8.04 8.02 2.43
N ALA A 83 -7.05 7.88 1.54
CA ALA A 83 -5.63 7.82 1.90
C ALA A 83 -4.76 8.37 0.78
N VAL A 84 -3.68 9.06 1.16
CA VAL A 84 -2.71 9.70 0.26
C VAL A 84 -1.33 9.11 0.52
N ASN A 85 -0.63 8.70 -0.55
CA ASN A 85 0.78 8.27 -0.48
C ASN A 85 1.72 9.15 -1.31
N VAL A 86 1.17 10.11 -2.08
CA VAL A 86 1.96 11.09 -2.85
C VAL A 86 1.34 12.47 -2.72
N ILE A 87 2.15 13.48 -2.43
CA ILE A 87 1.76 14.89 -2.44
C ILE A 87 2.56 15.61 -3.51
N LYS A 88 1.85 16.22 -4.46
CA LYS A 88 2.44 17.18 -5.39
C LYS A 88 2.39 18.57 -4.78
N ILE A 89 3.54 19.24 -4.73
CA ILE A 89 3.67 20.59 -4.19
C ILE A 89 3.78 21.55 -5.37
N ILE A 90 2.79 22.43 -5.52
CA ILE A 90 2.74 23.43 -6.57
C ILE A 90 3.06 24.78 -5.95
N ARG A 91 4.15 25.41 -6.40
CA ARG A 91 4.60 26.73 -5.94
C ARG A 91 4.43 27.73 -7.10
N PRO A 92 3.30 28.43 -7.18
CA PRO A 92 3.11 29.45 -8.21
C PRO A 92 4.05 30.64 -7.96
N ALA A 93 4.41 31.37 -9.01
CA ALA A 93 5.24 32.58 -8.91
C ALA A 93 4.60 33.67 -8.02
N LYS A 94 3.27 33.67 -7.94
CA LYS A 94 2.47 34.52 -7.03
C LYS A 94 1.35 33.66 -6.43
N GLY A 95 1.10 33.82 -5.13
CA GLY A 95 0.04 33.12 -4.42
C GLY A 95 0.55 32.11 -3.38
N LYS A 96 -0.39 31.36 -2.83
CA LYS A 96 -0.09 30.34 -1.80
C LYS A 96 0.37 29.02 -2.44
N ILE A 97 1.18 28.27 -1.71
CA ILE A 97 1.51 26.89 -2.05
C ILE A 97 0.21 26.09 -2.12
N LYS A 98 0.09 25.24 -3.14
CA LYS A 98 -1.02 24.30 -3.30
C LYS A 98 -0.51 22.87 -3.17
N LEU A 99 -1.19 22.09 -2.34
CA LEU A 99 -0.88 20.68 -2.07
C LEU A 99 -1.95 19.80 -2.69
N VAL A 100 -1.58 18.91 -3.59
CA VAL A 100 -2.50 17.98 -4.24
C VAL A 100 -2.11 16.56 -3.87
N GLY A 101 -3.05 15.81 -3.30
CA GLY A 101 -2.84 14.44 -2.84
C GLY A 101 -3.24 13.40 -3.88
N TYR A 102 -2.42 12.35 -4.00
CA TYR A 102 -2.64 11.21 -4.89
C TYR A 102 -2.45 9.90 -4.14
N ASN A 103 -2.97 8.82 -4.71
CA ASN A 103 -2.67 7.48 -4.25
C ASN A 103 -2.17 6.62 -5.42
N SER A 104 -0.87 6.35 -5.44
CA SER A 104 -0.24 5.52 -6.48
C SER A 104 -0.23 4.03 -6.12
N ASP A 105 -0.56 3.63 -4.88
CA ASP A 105 -0.58 2.23 -4.45
C ASP A 105 -1.62 1.44 -5.27
N ILE A 106 -2.76 2.06 -5.58
CA ILE A 106 -3.82 1.44 -6.39
C ILE A 106 -3.34 1.07 -7.79
N MET A 107 -2.59 1.98 -8.44
CA MET A 107 -2.09 1.75 -9.80
C MET A 107 -1.03 0.63 -9.80
N GLY A 108 -0.08 0.69 -8.88
CA GLY A 108 0.94 -0.35 -8.74
C GLY A 108 0.32 -1.72 -8.50
N PHE A 109 -0.64 -1.81 -7.59
CA PHE A 109 -1.35 -3.05 -7.29
C PHE A 109 -2.14 -3.57 -8.50
N THR A 110 -2.98 -2.74 -9.13
CA THR A 110 -3.83 -3.21 -10.25
C THR A 110 -2.98 -3.70 -11.43
N GLN A 111 -1.94 -2.97 -11.81
CA GLN A 111 -1.03 -3.39 -12.88
C GLN A 111 -0.26 -4.67 -12.55
N SER A 112 0.03 -4.91 -11.27
CA SER A 112 0.77 -6.09 -10.82
C SER A 112 -0.10 -7.34 -10.73
N ILE A 113 -1.36 -7.22 -10.31
CA ILE A 113 -2.26 -8.36 -10.11
C ILE A 113 -3.03 -8.74 -11.39
N GLU A 114 -3.40 -7.77 -12.21
CA GLU A 114 -4.26 -7.98 -13.39
C GLU A 114 -3.77 -9.09 -14.34
N PRO A 115 -2.46 -9.20 -14.67
CA PRO A 115 -1.95 -10.27 -15.53
C PRO A 115 -2.04 -11.68 -14.91
N LEU A 116 -2.28 -11.78 -13.60
CA LEU A 116 -2.37 -13.05 -12.87
C LEU A 116 -3.82 -13.49 -12.66
N LEU A 117 -4.78 -12.62 -13.01
CA LEU A 117 -6.19 -12.93 -12.82
C LEU A 117 -6.70 -13.88 -13.92
N GLU A 118 -7.40 -14.89 -13.47
CA GLU A 118 -8.06 -15.89 -14.31
C GLU A 118 -9.59 -15.81 -14.15
N PRO A 119 -10.39 -16.45 -15.03
CA PRO A 119 -11.86 -16.35 -15.02
C PRO A 119 -12.54 -16.71 -13.70
N GLN A 120 -11.93 -17.60 -12.88
CA GLN A 120 -12.45 -17.98 -11.56
C GLN A 120 -12.15 -16.94 -10.48
N HIS A 121 -11.23 -16.02 -10.69
CA HIS A 121 -10.85 -14.97 -9.73
C HIS A 121 -11.90 -13.85 -9.70
N LYS A 122 -13.11 -14.15 -9.18
CA LYS A 122 -14.23 -13.19 -9.08
C LYS A 122 -14.30 -12.47 -7.74
N LYS A 123 -13.82 -13.13 -6.68
CA LYS A 123 -13.93 -12.65 -5.29
C LYS A 123 -12.60 -12.71 -4.58
N ALA A 124 -12.35 -11.68 -3.75
CA ALA A 124 -11.10 -11.53 -3.02
C ALA A 124 -11.30 -11.32 -1.52
N LEU A 125 -10.44 -11.93 -0.72
CA LEU A 125 -10.25 -11.63 0.70
C LEU A 125 -9.10 -10.66 0.88
N ILE A 126 -9.31 -9.59 1.63
CA ILE A 126 -8.30 -8.61 1.99
C ILE A 126 -7.98 -8.77 3.47
N LEU A 127 -6.84 -9.34 3.79
CA LEU A 127 -6.40 -9.53 5.17
C LEU A 127 -5.88 -8.21 5.73
N GLY A 128 -6.58 -7.67 6.73
CA GLY A 128 -6.26 -6.37 7.36
C GLY A 128 -7.17 -5.23 6.91
N THR A 129 -7.20 -4.16 7.72
CA THR A 129 -8.13 -3.01 7.58
C THR A 129 -7.40 -1.66 7.63
N GLY A 130 -6.11 -1.61 7.37
CA GLY A 130 -5.29 -0.39 7.36
C GLY A 130 -5.41 0.42 6.06
N GLY A 131 -4.69 1.53 5.97
CA GLY A 131 -4.74 2.43 4.80
C GLY A 131 -4.40 1.74 3.47
N ALA A 132 -3.40 0.85 3.44
CA ALA A 132 -3.06 0.09 2.24
C ALA A 132 -4.22 -0.81 1.77
N SER A 133 -4.93 -1.46 2.70
CA SER A 133 -6.05 -2.34 2.36
C SER A 133 -7.22 -1.62 1.69
N LYS A 134 -7.41 -0.32 1.97
CA LYS A 134 -8.41 0.51 1.30
C LYS A 134 -8.06 0.72 -0.18
N ALA A 135 -6.78 1.00 -0.50
CA ALA A 135 -6.33 1.12 -1.88
C ALA A 135 -6.52 -0.19 -2.65
N ILE A 136 -6.20 -1.33 -2.02
CA ILE A 136 -6.41 -2.67 -2.59
C ILE A 136 -7.90 -2.92 -2.87
N TYR A 137 -8.78 -2.61 -1.92
CA TYR A 137 -10.23 -2.74 -2.11
C TYR A 137 -10.71 -1.95 -3.34
N HIS A 138 -10.28 -0.69 -3.47
CA HIS A 138 -10.64 0.13 -4.63
C HIS A 138 -10.04 -0.40 -5.93
N GLY A 139 -8.80 -0.90 -5.90
CA GLY A 139 -8.17 -1.55 -7.06
C GLY A 139 -8.95 -2.77 -7.55
N LEU A 140 -9.34 -3.64 -6.63
CA LEU A 140 -10.16 -4.83 -6.95
C LEU A 140 -11.53 -4.44 -7.53
N LYS A 141 -12.17 -3.40 -6.98
CA LYS A 141 -13.42 -2.87 -7.51
C LYS A 141 -13.26 -2.35 -8.95
N LYS A 142 -12.18 -1.66 -9.27
CA LYS A 142 -11.87 -1.22 -10.65
C LYS A 142 -11.67 -2.40 -11.60
N LEU A 143 -11.13 -3.52 -11.10
CA LEU A 143 -11.00 -4.77 -11.86
C LEU A 143 -12.30 -5.60 -11.90
N GLY A 144 -13.42 -5.07 -11.40
CA GLY A 144 -14.72 -5.73 -11.41
C GLY A 144 -14.87 -6.87 -10.42
N MET A 145 -14.00 -6.96 -9.42
CA MET A 145 -14.01 -8.00 -8.40
C MET A 145 -14.85 -7.62 -7.18
N GLU A 146 -15.56 -8.58 -6.60
CA GLU A 146 -16.11 -8.47 -5.25
C GLU A 146 -14.98 -8.69 -4.24
N ALA A 147 -14.92 -7.85 -3.19
CA ALA A 147 -13.89 -8.00 -2.17
C ALA A 147 -14.48 -7.82 -0.77
N ARG A 148 -13.98 -8.60 0.20
CA ARG A 148 -14.30 -8.47 1.62
C ARG A 148 -13.05 -8.40 2.48
N PHE A 149 -13.12 -7.53 3.48
CA PHE A 149 -12.07 -7.43 4.48
C PHE A 149 -12.13 -8.58 5.49
N VAL A 150 -10.96 -9.01 5.93
CA VAL A 150 -10.81 -9.94 7.06
C VAL A 150 -10.15 -9.19 8.21
N SER A 151 -10.85 -9.08 9.33
CA SER A 151 -10.43 -8.36 10.54
C SER A 151 -10.13 -9.33 11.68
N ARG A 152 -9.21 -8.97 12.59
CA ARG A 152 -8.97 -9.71 13.84
C ARG A 152 -10.12 -9.56 14.84
N THR A 153 -10.88 -8.49 14.71
CA THR A 153 -12.04 -8.20 15.56
C THR A 153 -13.30 -8.12 14.70
N PRO A 154 -14.44 -8.64 15.17
CA PRO A 154 -15.70 -8.54 14.45
C PRO A 154 -16.05 -7.09 14.10
N ARG A 155 -16.43 -6.87 12.84
CA ARG A 155 -16.94 -5.59 12.33
C ARG A 155 -18.02 -5.87 11.30
N GLU A 156 -19.03 -5.00 11.27
CA GLU A 156 -20.13 -5.12 10.31
C GLU A 156 -19.59 -5.16 8.86
N GLY A 157 -20.08 -6.12 8.08
CA GLY A 157 -19.71 -6.30 6.67
C GLY A 157 -18.33 -6.91 6.42
N MET A 158 -17.59 -7.31 7.46
CA MET A 158 -16.26 -7.94 7.37
C MET A 158 -16.32 -9.37 7.89
N PHE A 159 -15.40 -10.19 7.40
CA PHE A 159 -15.11 -11.49 8.00
C PHE A 159 -14.09 -11.34 9.15
N THR A 160 -14.12 -12.27 10.07
CA THR A 160 -13.01 -12.58 10.97
C THR A 160 -12.20 -13.75 10.40
N TYR A 161 -11.04 -14.05 10.97
CA TYR A 161 -10.27 -15.24 10.58
C TYR A 161 -11.01 -16.54 10.87
N GLU A 162 -11.92 -16.54 11.87
CA GLU A 162 -12.75 -17.69 12.25
C GLU A 162 -13.88 -17.95 11.24
N ASP A 163 -14.29 -16.94 10.49
CA ASP A 163 -15.29 -17.05 9.43
C ASP A 163 -14.74 -17.68 8.13
N LEU A 164 -13.42 -17.85 8.00
CA LEU A 164 -12.77 -18.41 6.82
C LEU A 164 -12.94 -19.93 6.73
N THR A 165 -14.19 -20.35 6.58
CA THR A 165 -14.55 -21.77 6.41
C THR A 165 -14.12 -22.30 5.04
N PRO A 166 -14.07 -23.64 4.81
CA PRO A 166 -13.79 -24.21 3.49
C PRO A 166 -14.71 -23.65 2.39
N ALA A 167 -15.98 -23.37 2.70
CA ALA A 167 -16.91 -22.79 1.74
C ALA A 167 -16.54 -21.35 1.35
N VAL A 168 -16.11 -20.53 2.33
CA VAL A 168 -15.64 -19.17 2.07
C VAL A 168 -14.34 -19.21 1.25
N MET A 169 -13.41 -20.11 1.58
CA MET A 169 -12.16 -20.27 0.83
C MET A 169 -12.42 -20.77 -0.61
N ASP A 170 -13.46 -21.58 -0.81
CA ASP A 170 -13.84 -22.02 -2.16
C ASP A 170 -14.51 -20.91 -2.98
N GLU A 171 -15.17 -19.97 -2.33
CA GLU A 171 -15.82 -18.83 -2.99
C GLU A 171 -14.83 -17.70 -3.30
N TYR A 172 -13.86 -17.43 -2.40
CA TYR A 172 -12.90 -16.32 -2.48
C TYR A 172 -11.53 -16.82 -2.91
N LYS A 173 -11.28 -16.92 -4.20
CA LYS A 173 -10.06 -17.51 -4.77
C LYS A 173 -8.84 -16.57 -4.73
N VAL A 174 -9.02 -15.28 -4.50
CA VAL A 174 -7.92 -14.31 -4.38
C VAL A 174 -7.77 -13.89 -2.93
N ILE A 175 -6.56 -14.01 -2.37
CA ILE A 175 -6.29 -13.67 -0.98
C ILE A 175 -5.11 -12.72 -0.94
N ILE A 176 -5.33 -11.52 -0.36
CA ILE A 176 -4.35 -10.45 -0.37
C ILE A 176 -3.95 -10.12 1.06
N ASN A 177 -2.67 -10.30 1.39
CA ASN A 177 -2.12 -9.91 2.67
C ASN A 177 -1.78 -8.42 2.68
N CYS A 178 -2.58 -7.63 3.40
CA CYS A 178 -2.36 -6.20 3.66
C CYS A 178 -1.92 -5.96 5.12
N THR A 179 -1.56 -7.02 5.85
CA THR A 179 -1.08 -6.92 7.23
C THR A 179 0.46 -6.87 7.26
N PRO A 180 1.07 -6.40 8.35
CA PRO A 180 2.52 -6.48 8.54
C PRO A 180 2.99 -7.89 8.99
N VAL A 181 2.11 -8.89 9.03
CA VAL A 181 2.45 -10.25 9.49
C VAL A 181 3.31 -10.95 8.43
N GLY A 182 4.52 -11.35 8.82
CA GLY A 182 5.51 -11.94 7.92
C GLY A 182 6.57 -10.96 7.43
N MET A 183 6.48 -9.66 7.81
CA MET A 183 7.49 -8.65 7.51
C MET A 183 8.70 -8.80 8.45
N TYR A 184 9.90 -8.54 7.93
CA TYR A 184 11.12 -8.48 8.74
C TYR A 184 10.97 -7.48 9.92
N PRO A 185 11.44 -7.80 11.15
CA PRO A 185 12.24 -8.97 11.54
C PRO A 185 11.44 -10.24 11.82
N ARG A 186 10.10 -10.20 11.83
CA ARG A 186 9.23 -11.35 12.15
C ARG A 186 8.84 -12.15 10.90
N ALA A 187 9.83 -12.46 10.05
CA ALA A 187 9.62 -13.14 8.78
C ALA A 187 9.15 -14.61 8.91
N ASN A 188 9.15 -15.15 10.12
CA ASN A 188 8.65 -16.49 10.44
C ASN A 188 7.16 -16.52 10.85
N GLU A 189 6.49 -15.35 10.83
CA GLU A 189 5.05 -15.25 11.03
C GLU A 189 4.30 -15.30 9.68
N TYR A 190 3.02 -15.63 9.72
CA TYR A 190 2.13 -15.62 8.56
C TYR A 190 0.68 -15.44 8.99
N PRO A 191 -0.23 -14.88 8.16
CA PRO A 191 -1.64 -14.76 8.46
C PRO A 191 -2.28 -16.13 8.73
N ASN A 192 -3.11 -16.24 9.76
CA ASN A 192 -3.73 -17.49 10.18
C ASN A 192 -4.99 -17.80 9.35
N ILE A 193 -4.79 -18.17 8.08
CA ILE A 193 -5.87 -18.64 7.20
C ILE A 193 -5.83 -20.18 7.09
N PRO A 194 -6.93 -20.84 6.68
CA PRO A 194 -6.96 -22.30 6.47
C PRO A 194 -6.22 -22.71 5.17
N TYR A 195 -4.89 -22.83 5.25
CA TYR A 195 -4.02 -23.16 4.10
C TYR A 195 -4.34 -24.53 3.48
N GLU A 196 -4.93 -25.45 4.24
CA GLU A 196 -5.38 -26.74 3.75
C GLU A 196 -6.51 -26.65 2.72
N CYS A 197 -7.24 -25.53 2.70
CA CYS A 197 -8.30 -25.26 1.74
C CYS A 197 -7.80 -24.63 0.43
N LEU A 198 -6.50 -24.30 0.35
CA LEU A 198 -5.92 -23.73 -0.87
C LEU A 198 -5.77 -24.81 -1.97
N THR A 199 -5.93 -24.37 -3.20
CA THR A 199 -5.85 -25.20 -4.41
C THR A 199 -5.09 -24.43 -5.51
N PRO A 200 -4.71 -25.07 -6.63
CA PRO A 200 -4.11 -24.37 -7.77
C PRO A 200 -4.96 -23.23 -8.37
N ASN A 201 -6.26 -23.19 -8.04
CA ASN A 201 -7.16 -22.13 -8.49
C ASN A 201 -7.10 -20.86 -7.62
N HIS A 202 -6.26 -20.84 -6.59
CA HIS A 202 -6.09 -19.67 -5.72
C HIS A 202 -4.93 -18.80 -6.18
N LEU A 203 -5.08 -17.49 -5.94
CA LEU A 203 -4.02 -16.49 -6.08
C LEU A 203 -3.78 -15.82 -4.72
N LEU A 204 -2.56 -15.93 -4.20
CA LEU A 204 -2.12 -15.25 -2.99
C LEU A 204 -1.22 -14.07 -3.36
N TYR A 205 -1.63 -12.89 -2.99
CA TYR A 205 -0.86 -11.66 -3.20
C TYR A 205 -0.42 -11.09 -1.85
N ASP A 206 0.87 -10.89 -1.65
CA ASP A 206 1.40 -10.30 -0.42
C ASP A 206 1.89 -8.87 -0.70
N LEU A 207 1.38 -7.86 0.00
CA LEU A 207 1.88 -6.50 -0.13
C LEU A 207 3.30 -6.32 0.43
N LEU A 208 3.79 -7.29 1.17
CA LEU A 208 5.15 -7.26 1.70
C LEU A 208 6.16 -7.57 0.58
N TYR A 209 7.26 -6.79 0.56
CA TYR A 209 8.39 -6.97 -0.34
C TYR A 209 9.68 -7.36 0.40
N ASN A 210 9.66 -7.37 1.72
CA ASN A 210 10.78 -7.80 2.56
C ASN A 210 10.29 -8.69 3.71
N PRO A 211 10.57 -10.01 3.71
CA PRO A 211 11.37 -10.73 2.73
C PRO A 211 10.70 -10.84 1.34
N ASP A 212 11.49 -11.07 0.30
CA ASP A 212 11.00 -11.24 -1.07
C ASP A 212 9.98 -12.38 -1.21
N THR A 213 10.17 -13.46 -0.46
CA THR A 213 9.22 -14.57 -0.36
C THR A 213 8.83 -14.81 1.09
N THR A 214 7.60 -14.42 1.44
CA THR A 214 7.05 -14.61 2.78
C THR A 214 6.59 -16.05 3.03
N LEU A 215 6.38 -16.42 4.30
CA LEU A 215 5.80 -17.73 4.64
C LEU A 215 4.35 -17.87 4.13
N PHE A 216 3.60 -16.78 4.06
CA PHE A 216 2.27 -16.76 3.45
C PHE A 216 2.32 -17.26 2.00
N MET A 217 3.25 -16.73 1.21
CA MET A 217 3.46 -17.13 -0.18
C MET A 217 3.94 -18.58 -0.29
N LYS A 218 4.93 -19.00 0.53
CA LYS A 218 5.45 -20.37 0.52
C LYS A 218 4.35 -21.39 0.79
N LYS A 219 3.53 -21.15 1.83
CA LYS A 219 2.41 -22.03 2.17
C LYS A 219 1.35 -22.10 1.07
N GLY A 220 1.14 -21.00 0.33
CA GLY A 220 0.28 -20.99 -0.85
C GLY A 220 0.86 -21.81 -2.00
N ALA A 221 2.13 -21.59 -2.31
CA ALA A 221 2.84 -22.32 -3.36
C ALA A 221 2.90 -23.84 -3.09
N ASP A 222 3.05 -24.27 -1.83
CA ASP A 222 3.01 -25.68 -1.41
C ASP A 222 1.65 -26.35 -1.72
N LYS A 223 0.60 -25.57 -1.91
CA LYS A 223 -0.75 -26.02 -2.33
C LYS A 223 -1.00 -25.82 -3.82
N GLY A 224 0.01 -25.41 -4.57
CA GLY A 224 -0.09 -25.14 -6.01
C GLY A 224 -0.72 -23.79 -6.36
N ALA A 225 -1.03 -22.93 -5.38
CA ALA A 225 -1.59 -21.60 -5.64
C ALA A 225 -0.57 -20.69 -6.33
N ILE A 226 -1.07 -19.78 -7.18
CA ILE A 226 -0.25 -18.70 -7.73
C ILE A 226 0.11 -17.74 -6.59
N THR A 227 1.37 -17.30 -6.51
CA THR A 227 1.81 -16.37 -5.47
C THR A 227 2.57 -15.19 -6.08
N LYS A 228 2.36 -13.99 -5.51
CA LYS A 228 3.01 -12.75 -5.94
C LYS A 228 3.27 -11.85 -4.73
N ASN A 229 4.43 -11.21 -4.69
CA ASN A 229 4.75 -10.14 -3.74
C ASN A 229 4.45 -8.75 -4.32
N GLY A 230 4.39 -7.76 -3.44
CA GLY A 230 4.21 -6.35 -3.79
C GLY A 230 5.44 -5.68 -4.39
#